data_07d81d1e312dae75c6e88d248cbd2d3f
#
_entry.id   07d81d1e312dae75c6e88d248cbd2d3f
#
_cell.length_a   1.000
_cell.length_b   1.000
_cell.length_c   1.000
_cell.angle_alpha   90.00
_cell.angle_beta   90.00
_cell.angle_gamma   90.00
#
_symmetry.space_group_name_H-M   'P 1'
#
loop_
_entity.id
_entity.type
_entity.pdbx_description
1 polymer ?
#
loop_
_entity_poly.entity_id
_entity_poly.type
_entity_poly.pdbx_seq_one_letter_code
_entity_poly.pdbx_strand_id
1 'polypeptide(L)'
;EKNKNICCVGDDDQSIYSWRGAEIKNFLEFDQVYENTKVIRLEENYRSTQNILSVASKLISNNQNRVGKTLKTTLDQGDLVKLNCYKNGKDEAIGVSDEIEKISKKFNLNNISILVRAIFQTREFEERFLKIGLPYRIIGGTKFYERAEIKDCIAYLRLIYQEKDDLSFERIVNNPKRSIGDSTIKSLYEYSKKNSVCLEIASRKMIEQNLIKPKTKIGLSSFLDL
;
A
#
# COMPACT_ATOMS: atom_id res chain seq x y z
N GLU A 1 7.60 2.15 35.44
CA GLU A 1 8.78 1.26 35.54
C GLU A 1 9.77 1.82 36.57
N LYS A 2 10.36 0.93 37.40
CA LYS A 2 11.28 1.33 38.45
C LYS A 2 12.63 1.86 37.93
N ASN A 3 13.04 1.46 36.74
CA ASN A 3 14.27 1.93 36.09
C ASN A 3 13.92 2.86 34.93
N LYS A 4 14.18 4.14 35.13
CA LYS A 4 13.94 5.19 34.12
C LYS A 4 14.98 5.20 32.97
N ASN A 5 15.44 4.04 32.52
CA ASN A 5 16.40 3.90 31.41
C ASN A 5 15.64 3.72 30.10
N ILE A 6 15.27 4.85 29.48
CA ILE A 6 14.56 4.86 28.20
C ILE A 6 15.41 5.62 27.20
N CYS A 7 15.60 5.06 26.00
CA CYS A 7 16.19 5.73 24.86
C CYS A 7 15.18 5.73 23.73
N CYS A 8 14.79 6.93 23.27
CA CYS A 8 13.93 7.11 22.12
C CYS A 8 14.75 7.65 20.96
N VAL A 9 14.64 7.02 19.79
CA VAL A 9 15.30 7.46 18.55
C VAL A 9 14.21 7.70 17.52
N GLY A 10 14.26 8.83 16.85
CA GLY A 10 13.29 9.19 15.84
C GLY A 10 13.77 10.32 14.93
N ASP A 11 12.96 10.63 13.93
CA ASP A 11 13.19 11.73 13.01
C ASP A 11 11.86 12.44 12.73
N ASP A 12 11.70 13.62 13.33
CA ASP A 12 10.50 14.43 13.19
C ASP A 12 10.26 14.89 11.73
N ASP A 13 11.34 15.12 10.99
CA ASP A 13 11.27 15.56 9.59
C ASP A 13 10.78 14.43 8.65
N GLN A 14 10.77 13.16 9.10
CA GLN A 14 10.26 12.01 8.36
C GLN A 14 8.84 11.57 8.78
N SER A 15 8.16 12.35 9.60
CA SER A 15 6.79 12.05 10.04
C SER A 15 5.77 12.33 8.94
N ILE A 16 5.51 11.32 8.08
CA ILE A 16 4.59 11.41 6.93
C ILE A 16 3.28 10.63 7.13
N TYR A 17 3.01 10.11 8.33
CA TYR A 17 1.84 9.29 8.63
C TYR A 17 0.87 9.91 9.63
N SER A 18 0.91 11.23 9.84
CA SER A 18 -0.03 11.94 10.72
C SER A 18 -1.50 11.68 10.33
N TRP A 19 -1.79 11.61 9.05
CA TRP A 19 -3.11 11.27 8.51
C TRP A 19 -3.57 9.82 8.81
N ARG A 20 -2.67 8.95 9.29
CA ARG A 20 -2.96 7.60 9.79
C ARG A 20 -2.98 7.51 11.32
N GLY A 21 -3.02 8.64 12.02
CA GLY A 21 -3.05 8.70 13.48
C GLY A 21 -1.66 8.63 14.14
N ALA A 22 -0.57 8.81 13.40
CA ALA A 22 0.75 8.94 13.99
C ALA A 22 0.90 10.32 14.63
N GLU A 23 1.08 10.35 15.95
CA GLU A 23 1.27 11.57 16.73
C GLU A 23 2.76 11.84 16.95
N ILE A 24 3.28 12.79 16.17
CA ILE A 24 4.66 13.27 16.33
C ILE A 24 4.86 14.02 17.66
N LYS A 25 3.79 14.54 18.22
CA LYS A 25 3.80 15.32 19.47
C LYS A 25 4.45 14.55 20.62
N ASN A 26 4.16 13.24 20.73
CA ASN A 26 4.77 12.37 21.76
C ASN A 26 6.30 12.31 21.68
N PHE A 27 6.87 12.47 20.47
CA PHE A 27 8.31 12.54 20.27
C PHE A 27 8.87 13.93 20.59
N LEU A 28 8.17 14.98 20.14
CA LEU A 28 8.60 16.37 20.34
C LEU A 28 8.54 16.83 21.81
N GLU A 29 7.60 16.30 22.58
CA GLU A 29 7.40 16.63 24.00
C GLU A 29 8.07 15.64 24.95
N PHE A 30 8.87 14.72 24.45
CA PHE A 30 9.48 13.64 25.27
C PHE A 30 10.35 14.19 26.40
N ASP A 31 11.10 15.25 26.13
CA ASP A 31 11.97 15.93 27.13
C ASP A 31 11.17 16.73 28.17
N GLN A 32 9.94 17.11 27.87
CA GLN A 32 9.02 17.76 28.80
C GLN A 32 8.34 16.75 29.73
N VAL A 33 8.10 15.53 29.25
CA VAL A 33 7.44 14.46 30.02
C VAL A 33 8.44 13.74 30.95
N TYR A 34 9.69 13.59 30.50
CA TYR A 34 10.72 12.90 31.27
C TYR A 34 11.81 13.86 31.71
N GLU A 35 11.82 14.15 33.01
CA GLU A 35 12.86 14.99 33.63
C GLU A 35 14.27 14.43 33.40
N ASN A 36 15.25 15.31 33.21
CA ASN A 36 16.65 14.97 32.95
C ASN A 36 16.92 14.25 31.63
N THR A 37 16.04 14.40 30.64
CA THR A 37 16.25 13.87 29.31
C THR A 37 17.42 14.56 28.62
N LYS A 38 18.39 13.76 28.12
CA LYS A 38 19.48 14.25 27.28
C LYS A 38 19.08 14.12 25.80
N VAL A 39 18.88 15.24 25.14
CA VAL A 39 18.59 15.30 23.70
C VAL A 39 19.91 15.35 22.92
N ILE A 40 20.13 14.38 22.04
CA ILE A 40 21.29 14.31 21.14
C ILE A 40 20.76 14.42 19.70
N ARG A 41 21.28 15.39 18.93
CA ARG A 41 20.96 15.56 17.52
C ARG A 41 22.05 14.96 16.66
N LEU A 42 21.64 14.04 15.75
CA LEU A 42 22.53 13.45 14.76
C LEU A 42 22.42 14.28 13.49
N GLU A 43 23.36 15.17 13.25
CA GLU A 43 23.32 16.13 12.14
C GLU A 43 24.24 15.75 10.97
N GLU A 44 25.13 14.79 11.18
CA GLU A 44 26.02 14.32 10.11
C GLU A 44 25.31 13.29 9.23
N ASN A 45 25.28 13.57 7.92
CA ASN A 45 24.65 12.72 6.92
C ASN A 45 25.72 12.11 6.02
N TYR A 46 25.73 10.78 5.96
CA TYR A 46 26.69 9.99 5.16
C TYR A 46 26.09 9.45 3.86
N ARG A 47 24.82 9.76 3.58
CA ARG A 47 24.07 9.20 2.44
C ARG A 47 24.10 10.10 1.23
N SER A 48 23.89 11.39 1.44
CA SER A 48 23.54 12.35 0.37
C SER A 48 24.59 13.42 0.19
N THR A 49 24.79 13.82 -1.05
CA THR A 49 25.66 14.95 -1.41
C THR A 49 25.08 16.29 -0.94
N GLN A 50 25.92 17.33 -0.92
CA GLN A 50 25.57 18.66 -0.41
C GLN A 50 24.36 19.27 -1.13
N ASN A 51 24.27 19.14 -2.45
CA ASN A 51 23.16 19.70 -3.23
C ASN A 51 21.81 19.06 -2.87
N ILE A 52 21.80 17.75 -2.63
CA ILE A 52 20.57 17.03 -2.18
C ILE A 52 20.16 17.52 -0.80
N LEU A 53 21.10 17.61 0.15
CA LEU A 53 20.82 18.08 1.51
C LEU A 53 20.33 19.53 1.55
N SER A 54 20.91 20.40 0.71
CA SER A 54 20.50 21.80 0.62
C SER A 54 19.04 21.93 0.18
N VAL A 55 18.63 21.17 -0.86
CA VAL A 55 17.23 21.18 -1.31
C VAL A 55 16.30 20.59 -0.25
N ALA A 56 16.66 19.47 0.36
CA ALA A 56 15.86 18.83 1.42
C ALA A 56 15.70 19.75 2.64
N SER A 57 16.78 20.37 3.10
CA SER A 57 16.76 21.30 4.23
C SER A 57 15.92 22.55 3.93
N LYS A 58 15.99 23.06 2.70
CA LYS A 58 15.16 24.19 2.27
C LYS A 58 13.69 23.83 2.23
N LEU A 59 13.35 22.64 1.74
CA LEU A 59 11.98 22.15 1.71
C LEU A 59 11.41 22.00 3.11
N ILE A 60 12.12 21.30 3.99
CA ILE A 60 11.65 20.99 5.34
C ILE A 60 11.62 22.23 6.25
N SER A 61 12.39 23.27 5.96
CA SER A 61 12.37 24.52 6.72
C SER A 61 11.02 25.23 6.70
N ASN A 62 10.12 24.87 5.78
CA ASN A 62 8.75 25.40 5.74
C ASN A 62 7.85 24.80 6.85
N ASN A 63 8.25 23.71 7.47
CA ASN A 63 7.52 23.12 8.60
C ASN A 63 7.84 23.88 9.88
N GLN A 64 6.80 24.34 10.60
CA GLN A 64 6.96 25.13 11.80
C GLN A 64 7.18 24.30 13.08
N ASN A 65 6.57 23.11 13.14
CA ASN A 65 6.60 22.22 14.31
C ASN A 65 7.70 21.14 14.14
N ARG A 66 8.95 21.49 14.46
CA ARG A 66 10.09 20.59 14.37
C ARG A 66 11.15 20.88 15.44
N VAL A 67 11.90 19.85 15.83
CA VAL A 67 13.02 19.99 16.76
C VAL A 67 14.11 20.92 16.21
N GLY A 68 14.19 21.01 14.90
CA GLY A 68 15.17 21.83 14.20
C GLY A 68 16.57 21.21 14.24
N LYS A 69 16.98 20.61 13.12
CA LYS A 69 18.35 20.13 12.89
C LYS A 69 18.83 20.63 11.53
N THR A 70 20.13 20.79 11.40
CA THR A 70 20.77 21.14 10.13
C THR A 70 21.69 20.02 9.71
N LEU A 71 21.24 19.25 8.71
CA LEU A 71 22.05 18.16 8.20
C LEU A 71 23.27 18.69 7.45
N LYS A 72 24.43 18.13 7.76
CA LYS A 72 25.72 18.40 7.12
C LYS A 72 26.29 17.13 6.53
N THR A 73 27.08 17.23 5.49
CA THR A 73 27.77 16.09 4.90
C THR A 73 29.20 16.45 4.58
N THR A 74 30.08 15.46 4.67
CA THR A 74 31.46 15.53 4.19
C THR A 74 31.64 15.05 2.74
N LEU A 75 30.53 14.59 2.12
CA LEU A 75 30.52 14.19 0.72
C LEU A 75 30.60 15.42 -0.20
N ASP A 76 30.99 15.18 -1.46
CA ASP A 76 31.09 16.18 -2.52
C ASP A 76 29.75 16.94 -2.72
N GLN A 77 29.82 18.04 -3.46
CA GLN A 77 28.61 18.81 -3.83
C GLN A 77 27.60 17.97 -4.59
N GLY A 78 28.07 17.03 -5.44
CA GLY A 78 27.23 16.21 -6.30
C GLY A 78 26.52 17.00 -7.40
N ASP A 79 25.71 16.31 -8.17
CA ASP A 79 24.90 16.91 -9.22
C ASP A 79 23.78 17.77 -8.65
N LEU A 80 23.33 18.77 -9.40
CA LEU A 80 22.17 19.59 -9.06
C LEU A 80 20.89 18.77 -9.14
N VAL A 81 19.99 19.00 -8.19
CA VAL A 81 18.63 18.45 -8.23
C VAL A 81 17.86 19.09 -9.39
N LYS A 82 17.30 18.26 -10.28
CA LYS A 82 16.51 18.70 -11.42
C LYS A 82 15.02 18.64 -11.09
N LEU A 83 14.28 19.65 -11.48
CA LEU A 83 12.81 19.68 -11.41
C LEU A 83 12.26 19.62 -12.82
N ASN A 84 11.51 18.56 -13.12
CA ASN A 84 10.82 18.38 -14.39
C ASN A 84 9.32 18.40 -14.17
N CYS A 85 8.60 19.08 -15.05
CA CYS A 85 7.13 19.12 -15.03
C CYS A 85 6.58 18.46 -16.30
N TYR A 86 5.57 17.63 -16.14
CA TYR A 86 4.93 16.90 -17.24
C TYR A 86 3.44 17.21 -17.27
N LYS A 87 2.81 17.05 -18.43
CA LYS A 87 1.37 17.35 -18.63
C LYS A 87 0.47 16.31 -17.95
N ASN A 88 0.92 15.07 -17.88
CA ASN A 88 0.18 13.95 -17.32
C ASN A 88 1.15 12.82 -16.93
N GLY A 89 0.65 11.79 -16.25
CA GLY A 89 1.45 10.67 -15.77
C GLY A 89 2.11 9.84 -16.90
N LYS A 90 1.52 9.78 -18.09
CA LYS A 90 2.12 9.07 -19.22
C LYS A 90 3.36 9.79 -19.75
N ASP A 91 3.27 11.11 -19.89
CA ASP A 91 4.40 11.93 -20.32
C ASP A 91 5.51 11.89 -19.25
N GLU A 92 5.14 11.87 -17.96
CA GLU A 92 6.07 11.68 -16.86
C GLU A 92 6.79 10.33 -16.96
N ALA A 93 6.05 9.23 -17.15
CA ALA A 93 6.63 7.91 -17.27
C ALA A 93 7.58 7.79 -18.47
N ILE A 94 7.25 8.45 -19.60
CA ILE A 94 8.13 8.53 -20.76
C ILE A 94 9.40 9.30 -20.42
N GLY A 95 9.29 10.53 -19.91
CA GLY A 95 10.45 11.35 -19.61
C GLY A 95 11.38 10.73 -18.58
N VAL A 96 10.82 10.11 -17.54
CA VAL A 96 11.61 9.39 -16.52
C VAL A 96 12.28 8.16 -17.12
N SER A 97 11.59 7.36 -17.96
CA SER A 97 12.21 6.20 -18.60
C SER A 97 13.35 6.57 -19.54
N ASP A 98 13.19 7.64 -20.30
CA ASP A 98 14.23 8.15 -21.20
C ASP A 98 15.47 8.62 -20.42
N GLU A 99 15.27 9.22 -19.25
CA GLU A 99 16.38 9.59 -18.37
C GLU A 99 17.05 8.35 -17.75
N ILE A 100 16.27 7.34 -17.33
CA ILE A 100 16.82 6.07 -16.83
C ILE A 100 17.67 5.39 -17.92
N GLU A 101 17.24 5.35 -19.16
CA GLU A 101 18.02 4.78 -20.26
C GLU A 101 19.36 5.51 -20.47
N LYS A 102 19.40 6.84 -20.28
CA LYS A 102 20.63 7.62 -20.35
C LYS A 102 21.58 7.30 -19.20
N ILE A 103 21.07 7.31 -17.97
CA ILE A 103 21.90 7.11 -16.78
C ILE A 103 22.31 5.64 -16.58
N SER A 104 21.55 4.67 -17.11
CA SER A 104 21.88 3.24 -17.06
C SER A 104 23.17 2.88 -17.79
N LYS A 105 23.64 3.76 -18.67
CA LYS A 105 24.97 3.62 -19.31
C LYS A 105 26.12 3.83 -18.31
N LYS A 106 25.87 4.51 -17.19
CA LYS A 106 26.87 4.83 -16.16
C LYS A 106 26.61 4.09 -14.85
N PHE A 107 25.35 3.82 -14.53
CA PHE A 107 24.93 3.23 -13.26
C PHE A 107 24.15 1.94 -13.51
N ASN A 108 24.31 0.97 -12.62
CA ASN A 108 23.51 -0.24 -12.64
C ASN A 108 22.04 0.11 -12.29
N LEU A 109 21.09 -0.51 -12.98
CA LEU A 109 19.65 -0.31 -12.72
C LEU A 109 19.26 -0.58 -11.26
N ASN A 110 19.95 -1.48 -10.57
CA ASN A 110 19.73 -1.75 -9.15
C ASN A 110 20.02 -0.54 -8.24
N ASN A 111 20.76 0.45 -8.74
CA ASN A 111 21.09 1.68 -8.01
C ASN A 111 20.15 2.84 -8.37
N ILE A 112 19.13 2.59 -9.19
CA ILE A 112 18.15 3.59 -9.61
C ILE A 112 16.81 3.27 -8.94
N SER A 113 16.19 4.27 -8.32
CA SER A 113 14.90 4.13 -7.66
C SER A 113 13.96 5.26 -8.05
N ILE A 114 12.69 4.92 -8.26
CA ILE A 114 11.59 5.88 -8.42
C ILE A 114 10.76 5.85 -7.14
N LEU A 115 10.63 7.00 -6.49
CA LEU A 115 9.81 7.14 -5.30
C LEU A 115 8.46 7.75 -5.69
N VAL A 116 7.38 7.07 -5.30
CA VAL A 116 6.02 7.53 -5.55
C VAL A 116 5.28 7.77 -4.23
N ARG A 117 4.40 8.75 -4.20
CA ARG A 117 3.59 9.04 -3.00
C ARG A 117 2.49 8.02 -2.77
N ALA A 118 1.93 7.48 -3.83
CA ALA A 118 0.84 6.51 -3.79
C ALA A 118 1.04 5.42 -4.85
N ILE A 119 0.66 4.19 -4.51
CA ILE A 119 0.88 3.01 -5.37
C ILE A 119 0.20 3.15 -6.73
N PHE A 120 -0.97 3.79 -6.82
CA PHE A 120 -1.65 3.95 -8.10
C PHE A 120 -0.80 4.70 -9.14
N GLN A 121 0.16 5.51 -8.70
CA GLN A 121 1.09 6.23 -9.59
C GLN A 121 2.08 5.28 -10.30
N THR A 122 2.31 4.07 -9.78
CA THR A 122 3.23 3.11 -10.41
C THR A 122 2.71 2.62 -11.76
N ARG A 123 1.39 2.64 -11.99
CA ARG A 123 0.76 2.05 -13.16
C ARG A 123 1.35 2.57 -14.49
N GLU A 124 1.46 3.88 -14.64
CA GLU A 124 1.97 4.49 -15.88
C GLU A 124 3.45 4.12 -16.12
N PHE A 125 4.24 4.01 -15.05
CA PHE A 125 5.63 3.53 -15.12
C PHE A 125 5.69 2.05 -15.50
N GLU A 126 4.86 1.19 -14.90
CA GLU A 126 4.79 -0.23 -15.21
C GLU A 126 4.43 -0.47 -16.67
N GLU A 127 3.37 0.20 -17.17
CA GLU A 127 2.95 0.10 -18.58
C GLU A 127 4.07 0.55 -19.54
N ARG A 128 4.78 1.63 -19.21
CA ARG A 128 5.91 2.12 -20.01
C ARG A 128 7.08 1.17 -19.99
N PHE A 129 7.49 0.66 -18.81
CA PHE A 129 8.63 -0.24 -18.67
C PHE A 129 8.41 -1.58 -19.36
N LEU A 130 7.19 -2.13 -19.27
CA LEU A 130 6.83 -3.33 -20.03
C LEU A 130 6.93 -3.11 -21.53
N LYS A 131 6.47 -1.95 -22.01
CA LYS A 131 6.51 -1.61 -23.44
C LYS A 131 7.91 -1.50 -24.00
N ILE A 132 8.87 -0.97 -23.21
CA ILE A 132 10.28 -0.78 -23.66
C ILE A 132 11.21 -1.91 -23.20
N GLY A 133 10.68 -2.92 -22.47
CA GLY A 133 11.48 -4.03 -21.95
C GLY A 133 12.45 -3.65 -20.81
N LEU A 134 12.19 -2.55 -20.09
CA LEU A 134 13.01 -2.12 -18.95
C LEU A 134 12.68 -2.96 -17.71
N PRO A 135 13.62 -3.72 -17.13
CA PRO A 135 13.35 -4.50 -15.93
C PRO A 135 13.13 -3.61 -14.70
N TYR A 136 12.11 -3.93 -13.91
CA TYR A 136 11.78 -3.18 -12.69
C TYR A 136 11.24 -4.09 -11.59
N ARG A 137 11.21 -3.57 -10.36
CA ARG A 137 10.57 -4.21 -9.20
C ARG A 137 9.84 -3.17 -8.36
N ILE A 138 8.57 -3.45 -8.00
CA ILE A 138 7.81 -2.63 -7.07
C ILE A 138 8.10 -3.09 -5.64
N ILE A 139 8.46 -2.15 -4.77
CA ILE A 139 8.74 -2.38 -3.36
C ILE A 139 7.64 -1.72 -2.53
N GLY A 140 7.10 -2.46 -1.55
CA GLY A 140 6.07 -1.94 -0.64
C GLY A 140 4.66 -1.86 -1.23
N GLY A 141 4.46 -2.30 -2.47
CA GLY A 141 3.15 -2.48 -3.08
C GLY A 141 2.66 -3.93 -2.95
N THR A 142 1.35 -4.13 -2.82
CA THR A 142 0.75 -5.45 -3.07
C THR A 142 0.95 -5.79 -4.53
N LYS A 143 1.47 -7.00 -4.80
CA LYS A 143 1.55 -7.53 -6.17
C LYS A 143 0.17 -7.41 -6.82
N PHE A 144 0.10 -7.16 -8.12
CA PHE A 144 -1.16 -6.98 -8.85
C PHE A 144 -2.22 -8.03 -8.45
N TYR A 145 -1.84 -9.31 -8.45
CA TYR A 145 -2.73 -10.42 -8.07
C TYR A 145 -3.08 -10.51 -6.58
N GLU A 146 -2.43 -9.71 -5.73
CA GLU A 146 -2.71 -9.66 -4.29
C GLU A 146 -3.72 -8.56 -3.92
N ARG A 147 -4.03 -7.66 -4.85
CA ARG A 147 -5.04 -6.61 -4.67
C ARG A 147 -6.42 -7.23 -4.46
N ALA A 148 -7.21 -6.65 -3.56
CA ALA A 148 -8.52 -7.19 -3.19
C ALA A 148 -9.46 -7.31 -4.41
N GLU A 149 -9.54 -6.26 -5.22
CA GLU A 149 -10.35 -6.20 -6.44
C GLU A 149 -9.94 -7.25 -7.48
N ILE A 150 -8.64 -7.52 -7.61
CA ILE A 150 -8.14 -8.55 -8.54
C ILE A 150 -8.45 -9.95 -8.02
N LYS A 151 -8.28 -10.19 -6.71
CA LYS A 151 -8.67 -11.46 -6.09
C LYS A 151 -10.17 -11.72 -6.22
N ASP A 152 -10.99 -10.67 -6.14
CA ASP A 152 -12.43 -10.80 -6.34
C ASP A 152 -12.76 -11.18 -7.79
N CYS A 153 -12.16 -10.51 -8.78
CA CYS A 153 -12.31 -10.90 -10.19
C CYS A 153 -11.85 -12.34 -10.46
N ILE A 154 -10.70 -12.74 -9.89
CA ILE A 154 -10.20 -14.11 -10.03
C ILE A 154 -11.17 -15.11 -9.37
N ALA A 155 -11.78 -14.78 -8.24
CA ALA A 155 -12.74 -15.64 -7.58
C ALA A 155 -14.00 -15.85 -8.43
N TYR A 156 -14.51 -14.82 -9.12
CA TYR A 156 -15.59 -14.96 -10.11
C TYR A 156 -15.18 -15.91 -11.24
N LEU A 157 -14.02 -15.71 -11.86
CA LEU A 157 -13.53 -16.57 -12.93
C LEU A 157 -13.32 -18.01 -12.48
N ARG A 158 -12.87 -18.21 -11.24
CA ARG A 158 -12.71 -19.56 -10.68
C ARG A 158 -14.03 -20.27 -10.50
N LEU A 159 -15.07 -19.61 -10.02
CA LEU A 159 -16.39 -20.21 -9.88
C LEU A 159 -17.01 -20.58 -11.23
N ILE A 160 -16.79 -19.78 -12.28
CA ILE A 160 -17.23 -20.12 -13.64
C ILE A 160 -16.51 -21.39 -14.16
N TYR A 161 -15.23 -21.53 -13.83
CA TYR A 161 -14.43 -22.67 -14.30
C TYR A 161 -14.57 -23.91 -13.41
N GLN A 162 -14.75 -23.72 -12.11
CA GLN A 162 -14.72 -24.78 -11.09
C GLN A 162 -15.90 -24.61 -10.11
N GLU A 163 -17.00 -25.29 -10.38
CA GLU A 163 -18.28 -25.19 -9.63
C GLU A 163 -18.18 -25.54 -8.13
N LYS A 164 -17.09 -26.17 -7.66
CA LYS A 164 -16.93 -26.62 -6.27
C LYS A 164 -15.90 -25.80 -5.47
N ASP A 165 -15.58 -24.58 -5.89
CA ASP A 165 -14.64 -23.72 -5.17
C ASP A 165 -15.35 -22.89 -4.08
N ASP A 166 -15.56 -23.51 -2.91
CA ASP A 166 -16.22 -22.90 -1.76
C ASP A 166 -15.49 -21.64 -1.25
N LEU A 167 -14.15 -21.56 -1.38
CA LEU A 167 -13.38 -20.40 -0.97
C LEU A 167 -13.66 -19.19 -1.88
N SER A 168 -13.72 -19.41 -3.17
CA SER A 168 -14.08 -18.38 -4.13
C SER A 168 -15.54 -17.96 -3.96
N PHE A 169 -16.43 -18.91 -3.73
CA PHE A 169 -17.83 -18.63 -3.43
C PHE A 169 -18.00 -17.73 -2.21
N GLU A 170 -17.43 -18.07 -1.06
CA GLU A 170 -17.47 -17.27 0.16
C GLU A 170 -16.95 -15.85 -0.06
N ARG A 171 -15.86 -15.73 -0.80
CA ARG A 171 -15.23 -14.43 -1.08
C ARG A 171 -16.14 -13.46 -1.80
N ILE A 172 -16.91 -13.93 -2.79
CA ILE A 172 -17.66 -13.05 -3.71
C ILE A 172 -19.16 -13.07 -3.54
N VAL A 173 -19.72 -14.00 -2.79
CA VAL A 173 -21.18 -14.13 -2.61
C VAL A 173 -21.84 -12.84 -2.13
N ASN A 174 -21.15 -12.04 -1.31
CA ASN A 174 -21.62 -10.74 -0.83
C ASN A 174 -20.75 -9.55 -1.32
N ASN A 175 -19.98 -9.73 -2.38
CA ASN A 175 -19.18 -8.70 -3.01
C ASN A 175 -19.48 -8.65 -4.53
N PRO A 176 -20.20 -7.61 -5.02
CA PRO A 176 -20.78 -6.47 -4.30
C PRO A 176 -21.84 -6.88 -3.26
N LYS A 177 -22.19 -5.96 -2.35
CA LYS A 177 -23.13 -6.25 -1.26
C LYS A 177 -24.50 -6.71 -1.78
N ARG A 178 -24.95 -7.91 -1.33
CA ARG A 178 -26.21 -8.56 -1.72
C ARG A 178 -27.10 -8.88 -0.53
N SER A 179 -26.90 -8.21 0.62
CA SER A 179 -27.62 -8.49 1.88
C SER A 179 -27.41 -9.91 2.42
N ILE A 180 -26.28 -10.53 2.12
CA ILE A 180 -25.87 -11.83 2.62
C ILE A 180 -24.91 -11.59 3.78
N GLY A 181 -25.35 -11.81 5.01
CA GLY A 181 -24.55 -11.62 6.21
C GLY A 181 -23.87 -12.90 6.69
N ASP A 182 -22.96 -12.76 7.67
CA ASP A 182 -22.19 -13.85 8.24
C ASP A 182 -23.05 -14.99 8.80
N SER A 183 -24.22 -14.69 9.36
CA SER A 183 -25.18 -15.69 9.84
C SER A 183 -25.68 -16.59 8.73
N THR A 184 -25.94 -16.03 7.54
CA THR A 184 -26.35 -16.81 6.37
C THR A 184 -25.22 -17.69 5.88
N ILE A 185 -23.99 -17.14 5.80
CA ILE A 185 -22.79 -17.90 5.40
C ILE A 185 -22.56 -19.08 6.34
N LYS A 186 -22.68 -18.88 7.65
CA LYS A 186 -22.60 -19.97 8.63
C LYS A 186 -23.66 -21.05 8.38
N SER A 187 -24.92 -20.67 8.16
CA SER A 187 -25.99 -21.63 7.87
C SER A 187 -25.73 -22.41 6.57
N LEU A 188 -25.16 -21.76 5.54
CA LEU A 188 -24.76 -22.42 4.30
C LEU A 188 -23.67 -23.46 4.56
N TYR A 189 -22.65 -23.14 5.36
CA TYR A 189 -21.61 -24.09 5.75
C TYR A 189 -22.13 -25.27 6.56
N GLU A 190 -23.04 -25.01 7.51
CA GLU A 190 -23.69 -26.08 8.29
C GLU A 190 -24.48 -27.03 7.39
N TYR A 191 -25.26 -26.48 6.46
CA TYR A 191 -26.02 -27.24 5.49
C TYR A 191 -25.13 -28.03 4.53
N SER A 192 -24.10 -27.38 3.99
CA SER A 192 -23.09 -27.98 3.12
C SER A 192 -22.42 -29.17 3.79
N LYS A 193 -21.93 -29.00 5.01
CA LYS A 193 -21.27 -30.06 5.78
C LYS A 193 -22.22 -31.23 6.11
N LYS A 194 -23.46 -30.94 6.52
CA LYS A 194 -24.45 -31.96 6.85
C LYS A 194 -24.83 -32.83 5.66
N ASN A 195 -24.87 -32.23 4.46
CA ASN A 195 -25.33 -32.91 3.25
C ASN A 195 -24.16 -33.30 2.31
N SER A 196 -22.91 -33.03 2.69
CA SER A 196 -21.70 -33.30 1.88
C SER A 196 -21.77 -32.70 0.47
N VAL A 197 -22.22 -31.45 0.35
CA VAL A 197 -22.34 -30.71 -0.92
C VAL A 197 -21.57 -29.39 -0.85
N CYS A 198 -21.17 -28.82 -1.99
CA CYS A 198 -20.52 -27.50 -2.02
C CYS A 198 -21.50 -26.37 -1.68
N LEU A 199 -20.96 -25.18 -1.37
CA LEU A 199 -21.77 -24.02 -0.94
C LEU A 199 -22.77 -23.56 -2.01
N GLU A 200 -22.43 -23.69 -3.28
CA GLU A 200 -23.35 -23.37 -4.38
C GLU A 200 -24.59 -24.29 -4.34
N ILE A 201 -24.39 -25.60 -4.31
CA ILE A 201 -25.47 -26.59 -4.26
C ILE A 201 -26.27 -26.42 -2.93
N ALA A 202 -25.59 -26.18 -1.82
CA ALA A 202 -26.22 -25.88 -0.55
C ALA A 202 -27.14 -24.65 -0.66
N SER A 203 -26.67 -23.60 -1.32
CA SER A 203 -27.43 -22.35 -1.53
C SER A 203 -28.69 -22.60 -2.36
N ARG A 204 -28.60 -23.30 -3.48
CA ARG A 204 -29.76 -23.64 -4.33
C ARG A 204 -30.79 -24.45 -3.55
N LYS A 205 -30.36 -25.50 -2.85
CA LYS A 205 -31.27 -26.35 -2.04
C LYS A 205 -31.93 -25.59 -0.89
N MET A 206 -31.19 -24.71 -0.20
CA MET A 206 -31.75 -23.90 0.88
C MET A 206 -32.76 -22.85 0.37
N ILE A 207 -32.57 -22.34 -0.85
CA ILE A 207 -33.51 -21.44 -1.52
C ILE A 207 -34.81 -22.21 -1.85
N GLU A 208 -34.71 -23.40 -2.45
CA GLU A 208 -35.83 -24.26 -2.80
C GLU A 208 -36.67 -24.66 -1.56
N GLN A 209 -35.97 -25.01 -0.48
CA GLN A 209 -36.59 -25.39 0.80
C GLN A 209 -37.10 -24.22 1.64
N ASN A 210 -36.99 -22.97 1.15
CA ASN A 210 -37.35 -21.75 1.86
C ASN A 210 -36.68 -21.59 3.24
N LEU A 211 -35.46 -22.06 3.40
CA LEU A 211 -34.68 -21.97 4.65
C LEU A 211 -33.94 -20.63 4.79
N ILE A 212 -34.01 -19.76 3.79
CA ILE A 212 -33.33 -18.47 3.73
C ILE A 212 -34.34 -17.33 3.81
N LYS A 213 -34.00 -16.26 4.56
CA LYS A 213 -34.85 -15.08 4.71
C LYS A 213 -35.14 -14.42 3.34
N PRO A 214 -36.37 -13.88 3.11
CA PRO A 214 -36.77 -13.36 1.79
C PRO A 214 -35.80 -12.37 1.17
N LYS A 215 -35.28 -11.41 1.94
CA LYS A 215 -34.35 -10.40 1.47
C LYS A 215 -33.00 -11.01 1.02
N THR A 216 -32.48 -11.95 1.75
CA THR A 216 -31.24 -12.66 1.46
C THR A 216 -31.42 -13.64 0.30
N LYS A 217 -32.62 -14.24 0.17
CA LYS A 217 -32.98 -15.13 -0.93
C LYS A 217 -32.84 -14.42 -2.28
N ILE A 218 -33.35 -13.19 -2.40
CA ILE A 218 -33.26 -12.38 -3.63
C ILE A 218 -31.77 -12.16 -4.02
N GLY A 219 -30.95 -11.71 -3.06
CA GLY A 219 -29.53 -11.45 -3.32
C GLY A 219 -28.74 -12.71 -3.69
N LEU A 220 -29.05 -13.84 -3.01
CA LEU A 220 -28.37 -15.10 -3.25
C LEU A 220 -28.80 -15.71 -4.60
N SER A 221 -30.11 -15.66 -4.96
CA SER A 221 -30.59 -16.09 -6.28
C SER A 221 -29.95 -15.28 -7.40
N SER A 222 -29.94 -13.95 -7.28
CA SER A 222 -29.27 -13.07 -8.27
C SER A 222 -27.77 -13.38 -8.44
N PHE A 223 -27.11 -13.83 -7.38
CA PHE A 223 -25.71 -14.23 -7.47
C PHE A 223 -25.53 -15.59 -8.16
N LEU A 224 -26.42 -16.53 -7.94
CA LEU A 224 -26.37 -17.89 -8.51
C LEU A 224 -26.80 -17.92 -9.98
N ASP A 225 -27.42 -16.86 -10.47
CA ASP A 225 -27.88 -16.70 -11.87
C ASP A 225 -26.86 -15.90 -12.72
N LEU A 226 -25.71 -15.51 -12.15
CA LEU A 226 -24.58 -14.88 -12.87
C LEU A 226 -23.76 -15.91 -13.64
#